data_4e590e1417b6955c3c5e77dd34e22c24
#
_entry.id   4e590e1417b6955c3c5e77dd34e22c24
#
_cell.length_a   1.000
_cell.length_b   1.000
_cell.length_c   1.000
_cell.angle_alpha   90.00
_cell.angle_beta   90.00
_cell.angle_gamma   90.00
#
_symmetry.space_group_name_H-M   'P 1'
#
loop_
_entity.id
_entity.type
_entity.pdbx_description
1 polymer ?
#
loop_
_entity_poly.entity_id
_entity_poly.type
_entity_poly.pdbx_seq_one_letter_code
_entity_poly.pdbx_strand_id
1 'polypeptide(L)'
;AEICKLFGIDPANMAEVTDSDACFGETDFEGLLPHKIPIHGVLGDSHGSLFGQGCLQPGMIKSTYGTGSSIMMNIGEKPILSTHGVVTSLAWKIGGKVNYVLEGNLNYTGAVITWLKDDLQIIASPGETGSLAKAAIQEDSLYLVPAFSGLGAPYWDSEARASVVGMSRT
;
A
#
# COMPACT_ATOMS: atom_id res chain seq x y z
N ALA A 1 -9.67 21.24 -11.91
CA ALA A 1 -9.38 22.38 -12.82
C ALA A 1 -8.00 22.99 -12.55
N GLU A 2 -7.65 23.32 -11.30
CA GLU A 2 -6.38 23.99 -10.93
C GLU A 2 -5.15 23.13 -11.26
N ILE A 3 -5.15 21.86 -10.86
CA ILE A 3 -4.08 20.89 -11.16
C ILE A 3 -3.92 20.72 -12.67
N CYS A 4 -5.03 20.58 -13.41
CA CYS A 4 -4.97 20.47 -14.88
C CYS A 4 -4.28 21.69 -15.50
N LYS A 5 -4.57 22.89 -14.97
CA LYS A 5 -3.91 24.13 -15.44
C LYS A 5 -2.40 24.11 -15.18
N LEU A 6 -1.96 23.64 -14.01
CA LEU A 6 -0.54 23.52 -13.66
C LEU A 6 0.22 22.57 -14.61
N PHE A 7 -0.44 21.49 -15.03
CA PHE A 7 0.16 20.49 -15.93
C PHE A 7 -0.15 20.74 -17.42
N GLY A 8 -0.84 21.84 -17.78
CA GLY A 8 -1.23 22.12 -19.16
C GLY A 8 -2.21 21.12 -19.76
N ILE A 9 -3.00 20.43 -18.92
CA ILE A 9 -3.99 19.45 -19.33
C ILE A 9 -5.34 20.12 -19.52
N ASP A 10 -5.98 19.89 -20.67
CA ASP A 10 -7.36 20.31 -20.87
C ASP A 10 -8.29 19.44 -20.00
N PRO A 11 -9.07 20.03 -19.07
CA PRO A 11 -10.03 19.27 -18.27
C PRO A 11 -11.05 18.47 -19.07
N ALA A 12 -11.36 18.87 -20.32
CA ALA A 12 -12.27 18.15 -21.20
C ALA A 12 -11.73 16.77 -21.62
N ASN A 13 -10.41 16.56 -21.54
CA ASN A 13 -9.75 15.28 -21.84
C ASN A 13 -9.63 14.36 -20.63
N MET A 14 -10.11 14.80 -19.46
CA MET A 14 -10.09 13.96 -18.25
C MET A 14 -11.29 13.03 -18.20
N ALA A 15 -11.07 11.84 -17.66
CA ALA A 15 -12.17 10.92 -17.39
C ALA A 15 -13.19 11.54 -16.41
N GLU A 16 -14.43 11.16 -16.55
CA GLU A 16 -15.48 11.55 -15.58
C GLU A 16 -15.21 10.92 -14.22
N VAL A 17 -15.37 11.72 -13.15
CA VAL A 17 -15.24 11.25 -11.77
C VAL A 17 -16.60 10.79 -11.29
N THR A 18 -16.72 9.50 -11.00
CA THR A 18 -17.94 8.86 -10.54
C THR A 18 -17.76 8.20 -9.17
N ASP A 19 -18.87 7.72 -8.58
CA ASP A 19 -18.80 6.93 -7.35
C ASP A 19 -18.14 5.58 -7.64
N SER A 20 -17.51 4.99 -6.63
CA SER A 20 -16.79 3.70 -6.78
C SER A 20 -17.74 2.54 -7.11
N ASP A 21 -19.03 2.65 -6.78
CA ASP A 21 -20.09 1.69 -7.07
C ASP A 21 -20.96 2.08 -8.29
N ALA A 22 -20.54 3.07 -9.08
CA ALA A 22 -21.24 3.44 -10.30
C ALA A 22 -21.21 2.29 -11.34
N CYS A 23 -22.11 2.36 -12.32
CA CYS A 23 -22.04 1.49 -13.48
C CYS A 23 -21.02 2.05 -14.48
N PHE A 24 -19.92 1.32 -14.68
CA PHE A 24 -18.82 1.70 -15.58
C PHE A 24 -19.00 1.17 -17.01
N GLY A 25 -20.07 0.43 -17.27
CA GLY A 25 -20.40 -0.17 -18.55
C GLY A 25 -20.99 -1.55 -18.38
N GLU A 26 -21.13 -2.26 -19.50
CA GLU A 26 -21.65 -3.62 -19.55
C GLU A 26 -20.75 -4.50 -20.39
N THR A 27 -20.71 -5.79 -20.10
CA THR A 27 -19.95 -6.79 -20.85
C THR A 27 -20.72 -8.10 -20.97
N ASP A 28 -20.55 -8.78 -22.09
CA ASP A 28 -20.95 -10.18 -22.30
C ASP A 28 -19.73 -11.10 -22.43
N PHE A 29 -18.52 -10.59 -22.12
CA PHE A 29 -17.25 -11.26 -22.30
C PHE A 29 -17.07 -11.79 -23.74
N GLU A 30 -17.26 -10.90 -24.73
CA GLU A 30 -17.14 -11.23 -26.17
C GLU A 30 -18.12 -12.33 -26.61
N GLY A 31 -19.34 -12.32 -26.08
CA GLY A 31 -20.40 -13.27 -26.42
C GLY A 31 -20.35 -14.58 -25.64
N LEU A 32 -19.49 -14.71 -24.60
CA LEU A 32 -19.48 -15.89 -23.73
C LEU A 32 -20.71 -15.97 -22.84
N LEU A 33 -21.32 -14.82 -22.51
CA LEU A 33 -22.54 -14.78 -21.71
C LEU A 33 -23.75 -14.61 -22.62
N PRO A 34 -24.91 -15.18 -22.22
CA PRO A 34 -26.17 -15.09 -23.01
C PRO A 34 -26.76 -13.67 -22.99
N HIS A 35 -26.32 -12.80 -22.11
CA HIS A 35 -26.71 -11.40 -21.98
C HIS A 35 -25.59 -10.58 -21.37
N LYS A 36 -25.62 -9.27 -21.59
CA LYS A 36 -24.69 -8.34 -20.95
C LYS A 36 -24.97 -8.21 -19.46
N ILE A 37 -23.92 -8.14 -18.70
CA ILE A 37 -23.95 -7.86 -17.27
C ILE A 37 -23.27 -6.51 -16.98
N PRO A 38 -23.77 -5.72 -16.02
CA PRO A 38 -23.15 -4.43 -15.69
C PRO A 38 -21.84 -4.63 -14.95
N ILE A 39 -20.92 -3.70 -15.18
CA ILE A 39 -19.63 -3.61 -14.47
C ILE A 39 -19.79 -2.54 -13.39
N HIS A 40 -19.78 -2.96 -12.14
CA HIS A 40 -19.79 -2.09 -10.98
C HIS A 40 -18.53 -2.31 -10.13
N GLY A 41 -18.11 -1.29 -9.39
CA GLY A 41 -17.06 -1.41 -8.40
C GLY A 41 -15.66 -1.28 -8.99
N VAL A 42 -15.18 -0.04 -9.09
CA VAL A 42 -13.80 0.28 -9.43
C VAL A 42 -13.11 0.91 -8.24
N LEU A 43 -12.03 0.27 -7.78
CA LEU A 43 -11.18 0.73 -6.68
C LEU A 43 -9.72 0.50 -7.05
N GLY A 44 -8.83 1.36 -6.55
CA GLY A 44 -7.41 1.06 -6.55
C GLY A 44 -7.12 -0.21 -5.72
N ASP A 45 -6.11 -0.97 -6.09
CA ASP A 45 -5.79 -2.28 -5.48
C ASP A 45 -5.67 -2.25 -3.96
N SER A 46 -4.93 -1.29 -3.41
CA SER A 46 -4.77 -1.11 -1.96
C SER A 46 -6.07 -0.72 -1.26
N HIS A 47 -6.91 0.10 -1.89
CA HIS A 47 -8.22 0.50 -1.40
C HIS A 47 -9.24 -0.65 -1.50
N GLY A 48 -9.18 -1.40 -2.60
CA GLY A 48 -9.95 -2.63 -2.77
C GLY A 48 -9.58 -3.69 -1.73
N SER A 49 -8.29 -3.81 -1.40
CA SER A 49 -7.82 -4.67 -0.31
C SER A 49 -8.35 -4.22 1.06
N LEU A 50 -8.36 -2.92 1.35
CA LEU A 50 -8.94 -2.38 2.58
C LEU A 50 -10.43 -2.73 2.71
N PHE A 51 -11.18 -2.55 1.60
CA PHE A 51 -12.60 -2.89 1.53
C PHE A 51 -12.81 -4.41 1.68
N GLY A 52 -12.06 -5.22 0.92
CA GLY A 52 -12.17 -6.68 0.91
C GLY A 52 -11.78 -7.34 2.25
N GLN A 53 -10.91 -6.70 3.04
CA GLN A 53 -10.59 -7.12 4.40
C GLN A 53 -11.67 -6.71 5.42
N GLY A 54 -12.76 -6.07 4.98
CA GLY A 54 -13.84 -5.64 5.85
C GLY A 54 -13.51 -4.42 6.72
N CYS A 55 -12.49 -3.64 6.37
CA CYS A 55 -12.10 -2.45 7.13
C CYS A 55 -13.06 -1.28 6.85
N LEU A 56 -14.35 -1.47 7.14
CA LEU A 56 -15.44 -0.55 6.78
C LEU A 56 -15.73 0.51 7.84
N GLN A 57 -15.20 0.35 9.05
CA GLN A 57 -15.43 1.26 10.17
C GLN A 57 -14.18 2.10 10.46
N PRO A 58 -14.35 3.35 10.95
CA PRO A 58 -13.23 4.16 11.40
C PRO A 58 -12.36 3.44 12.44
N GLY A 59 -11.05 3.53 12.30
CA GLY A 59 -10.05 2.87 13.16
C GLY A 59 -9.67 1.45 12.72
N MET A 60 -10.38 0.85 11.76
CA MET A 60 -9.99 -0.45 11.21
C MET A 60 -8.79 -0.30 10.27
N ILE A 61 -7.83 -1.21 10.41
CA ILE A 61 -6.53 -1.16 9.72
C ILE A 61 -6.35 -2.45 8.91
N LYS A 62 -5.83 -2.30 7.70
CA LYS A 62 -5.25 -3.42 6.93
C LYS A 62 -3.76 -3.20 6.76
N SER A 63 -3.00 -4.28 6.73
CA SER A 63 -1.60 -4.31 6.30
C SER A 63 -1.45 -5.24 5.11
N THR A 64 -0.84 -4.75 4.05
CA THR A 64 -0.44 -5.57 2.91
C THR A 64 1.06 -5.72 2.95
N TYR A 65 1.53 -6.97 2.98
CA TYR A 65 2.95 -7.32 2.93
C TYR A 65 3.30 -7.83 1.54
N GLY A 66 4.17 -7.12 0.85
CA GLY A 66 4.69 -7.46 -0.48
C GLY A 66 6.17 -7.10 -0.57
N THR A 67 6.64 -6.68 -1.73
CA THR A 67 7.99 -6.10 -1.92
C THR A 67 8.23 -4.97 -0.92
N GLY A 68 7.32 -3.99 -0.88
CA GLY A 68 7.11 -3.08 0.24
C GLY A 68 5.86 -3.44 1.02
N SER A 69 5.46 -2.63 1.98
CA SER A 69 4.20 -2.78 2.71
C SER A 69 3.38 -1.51 2.65
N SER A 70 2.05 -1.67 2.58
CA SER A 70 1.08 -0.59 2.69
C SER A 70 0.20 -0.84 3.89
N ILE A 71 0.19 0.12 4.81
CA ILE A 71 -0.67 0.12 5.99
C ILE A 71 -1.70 1.21 5.79
N MET A 72 -2.98 0.84 5.81
CA MET A 72 -4.09 1.78 5.61
C MET A 72 -5.09 1.66 6.75
N MET A 73 -5.51 2.80 7.27
CA MET A 73 -6.54 2.92 8.30
C MET A 73 -7.73 3.70 7.77
N ASN A 74 -8.90 3.11 7.82
CA ASN A 74 -10.15 3.83 7.56
C ASN A 74 -10.37 4.90 8.63
N ILE A 75 -10.60 6.15 8.23
CA ILE A 75 -10.86 7.27 9.14
C ILE A 75 -12.28 7.85 9.00
N GLY A 76 -13.13 7.16 8.22
CA GLY A 76 -14.53 7.55 8.03
C GLY A 76 -14.73 8.71 7.04
N GLU A 77 -15.81 9.44 7.22
CA GLU A 77 -16.32 10.42 6.25
C GLU A 77 -15.64 11.80 6.35
N LYS A 78 -14.77 12.01 7.35
CA LYS A 78 -14.07 13.29 7.53
C LYS A 78 -12.58 13.12 7.26
N PRO A 79 -12.01 13.89 6.32
CA PRO A 79 -10.57 13.84 6.09
C PRO A 79 -9.82 14.38 7.31
N ILE A 80 -8.75 13.70 7.69
CA ILE A 80 -7.81 14.14 8.72
C ILE A 80 -6.47 14.34 8.04
N LEU A 81 -6.00 15.58 7.99
CA LEU A 81 -4.64 15.86 7.49
C LEU A 81 -3.65 15.50 8.60
N SER A 82 -2.84 14.49 8.33
CA SER A 82 -1.82 14.03 9.29
C SER A 82 -0.70 15.06 9.43
N THR A 83 -0.29 15.30 10.67
CA THR A 83 0.93 16.06 11.00
C THR A 83 2.09 15.13 11.38
N HIS A 84 1.92 13.82 11.19
CA HIS A 84 2.86 12.78 11.61
C HIS A 84 3.44 11.98 10.43
N GLY A 85 3.47 12.57 9.24
CA GLY A 85 4.17 12.01 8.09
C GLY A 85 3.44 10.85 7.37
N VAL A 86 2.17 10.57 7.68
CA VAL A 86 1.35 9.65 6.89
C VAL A 86 0.45 10.42 5.93
N VAL A 87 0.04 9.79 4.84
CA VAL A 87 -0.75 10.42 3.78
C VAL A 87 -2.24 10.24 4.06
N THR A 88 -3.04 11.27 3.78
CA THR A 88 -4.49 11.15 3.73
C THR A 88 -4.94 11.03 2.28
N SER A 89 -5.74 10.02 1.98
CA SER A 89 -6.32 9.83 0.65
C SER A 89 -7.79 9.43 0.71
N LEU A 90 -8.46 9.46 -0.46
CA LEU A 90 -9.81 8.93 -0.60
C LEU A 90 -9.78 7.42 -0.56
N ALA A 91 -10.63 6.80 0.26
CA ALA A 91 -10.81 5.35 0.27
C ALA A 91 -11.72 4.90 -0.86
N TRP A 92 -12.97 5.34 -0.81
CA TRP A 92 -14.02 5.08 -1.79
C TRP A 92 -15.15 6.11 -1.64
N LYS A 93 -15.99 6.15 -2.65
CA LYS A 93 -17.29 6.80 -2.58
C LYS A 93 -18.38 5.80 -2.98
N ILE A 94 -19.23 5.44 -2.05
CA ILE A 94 -20.29 4.43 -2.23
C ILE A 94 -21.62 5.00 -1.71
N GLY A 95 -22.66 4.91 -2.52
CA GLY A 95 -23.98 5.45 -2.17
C GLY A 95 -23.93 6.95 -1.84
N GLY A 96 -23.08 7.72 -2.51
CA GLY A 96 -22.89 9.15 -2.29
C GLY A 96 -22.03 9.50 -1.07
N LYS A 97 -21.62 8.53 -0.26
CA LYS A 97 -20.77 8.74 0.94
C LYS A 97 -19.31 8.51 0.64
N VAL A 98 -18.50 9.49 0.98
CA VAL A 98 -17.04 9.42 0.84
C VAL A 98 -16.43 8.90 2.13
N ASN A 99 -15.51 7.94 2.01
CA ASN A 99 -14.64 7.51 3.09
C ASN A 99 -13.20 7.89 2.78
N TYR A 100 -12.42 8.16 3.83
CA TYR A 100 -11.02 8.55 3.76
C TYR A 100 -10.16 7.53 4.50
N VAL A 101 -8.88 7.53 4.17
CA VAL A 101 -7.86 6.71 4.83
C VAL A 101 -6.64 7.53 5.20
N LEU A 102 -5.96 7.09 6.25
CA LEU A 102 -4.55 7.39 6.48
C LEU A 102 -3.73 6.22 5.95
N GLU A 103 -2.65 6.53 5.25
CA GLU A 103 -1.79 5.56 4.60
C GLU A 103 -0.33 5.80 4.93
N GLY A 104 0.38 4.73 5.29
CA GLY A 104 1.83 4.69 5.41
C GLY A 104 2.40 3.57 4.55
N ASN A 105 3.38 3.91 3.72
CA ASN A 105 4.08 2.96 2.85
C ASN A 105 5.50 2.75 3.34
N LEU A 106 5.88 1.47 3.49
CA LEU A 106 7.24 1.04 3.76
C LEU A 106 7.85 0.50 2.47
N ASN A 107 8.98 1.08 2.05
CA ASN A 107 9.57 0.76 0.76
C ASN A 107 10.13 -0.67 0.68
N TYR A 108 10.64 -1.19 1.80
CA TYR A 108 11.29 -2.49 1.87
C TYR A 108 10.73 -3.34 3.01
N THR A 109 10.12 -4.48 2.66
CA THR A 109 9.72 -5.54 3.59
C THR A 109 10.07 -6.90 2.99
N GLY A 110 9.24 -7.47 2.13
CA GLY A 110 9.56 -8.70 1.42
C GLY A 110 10.81 -8.59 0.53
N ALA A 111 11.09 -7.41 0.00
CA ALA A 111 12.31 -7.15 -0.77
C ALA A 111 13.59 -7.37 0.05
N VAL A 112 13.56 -7.18 1.37
CA VAL A 112 14.69 -7.50 2.25
C VAL A 112 14.97 -9.00 2.22
N ILE A 113 13.94 -9.83 2.23
CA ILE A 113 14.09 -11.30 2.18
C ILE A 113 14.66 -11.74 0.82
N THR A 114 14.22 -11.09 -0.27
CA THR A 114 14.80 -11.31 -1.59
C THR A 114 16.27 -10.95 -1.62
N TRP A 115 16.64 -9.80 -1.06
CA TRP A 115 18.01 -9.34 -0.94
C TRP A 115 18.89 -10.29 -0.12
N LEU A 116 18.41 -10.81 1.03
CA LEU A 116 19.12 -11.80 1.84
C LEU A 116 19.40 -13.10 1.05
N LYS A 117 18.44 -13.51 0.19
CA LYS A 117 18.54 -14.72 -0.61
C LYS A 117 19.38 -14.52 -1.86
N ASP A 118 19.06 -13.53 -2.68
CA ASP A 118 19.58 -13.43 -4.05
C ASP A 118 20.90 -12.65 -4.11
N ASP A 119 21.07 -11.61 -3.29
CA ASP A 119 22.27 -10.78 -3.28
C ASP A 119 23.29 -11.26 -2.24
N LEU A 120 22.88 -11.43 -0.98
CA LEU A 120 23.77 -11.88 0.09
C LEU A 120 23.96 -13.41 0.13
N GLN A 121 23.00 -14.17 -0.39
CA GLN A 121 23.03 -15.64 -0.45
C GLN A 121 23.22 -16.30 0.94
N ILE A 122 22.70 -15.67 2.00
CA ILE A 122 22.81 -16.19 3.37
C ILE A 122 21.58 -16.99 3.81
N ILE A 123 20.54 -17.04 2.98
CA ILE A 123 19.37 -17.91 3.12
C ILE A 123 19.11 -18.63 1.79
N ALA A 124 18.66 -19.87 1.82
CA ALA A 124 18.34 -20.64 0.62
C ALA A 124 16.93 -20.35 0.12
N SER A 125 15.99 -20.05 1.03
CA SER A 125 14.60 -19.77 0.69
C SER A 125 13.95 -18.81 1.68
N PRO A 126 12.93 -18.04 1.25
CA PRO A 126 12.14 -17.21 2.16
C PRO A 126 11.47 -18.01 3.29
N GLY A 127 11.12 -19.28 3.04
CA GLY A 127 10.41 -20.15 4.00
C GLY A 127 11.23 -20.46 5.26
N GLU A 128 12.57 -20.40 5.20
CA GLU A 128 13.41 -20.71 6.36
C GLU A 128 13.58 -19.54 7.34
N THR A 129 13.24 -18.31 6.92
CA THR A 129 13.43 -17.11 7.76
C THR A 129 12.70 -17.20 9.09
N GLY A 130 11.50 -17.80 9.11
CA GLY A 130 10.72 -17.97 10.34
C GLY A 130 11.38 -18.89 11.35
N SER A 131 12.02 -19.98 10.90
CA SER A 131 12.76 -20.92 11.77
C SER A 131 14.07 -20.31 12.25
N LEU A 132 14.79 -19.60 11.37
CA LEU A 132 16.02 -18.89 11.72
C LEU A 132 15.74 -17.80 12.77
N ALA A 133 14.69 -17.00 12.59
CA ALA A 133 14.31 -15.98 13.55
C ALA A 133 13.95 -16.55 14.93
N LYS A 134 13.31 -17.73 14.97
CA LYS A 134 12.99 -18.42 16.24
C LYS A 134 14.25 -18.97 16.93
N ALA A 135 15.26 -19.37 16.15
CA ALA A 135 16.50 -19.91 16.68
C ALA A 135 17.52 -18.81 17.04
N ALA A 136 17.32 -17.59 16.58
CA ALA A 136 18.20 -16.46 16.86
C ALA A 136 18.19 -16.09 18.34
N ILE A 137 19.30 -15.54 18.82
CA ILE A 137 19.44 -15.02 20.18
C ILE A 137 18.49 -13.83 20.34
N GLN A 138 17.54 -13.92 21.26
CA GLN A 138 16.49 -12.90 21.43
C GLN A 138 17.01 -11.57 21.99
N GLU A 139 18.19 -11.56 22.58
CA GLU A 139 18.83 -10.38 23.18
C GLU A 139 19.88 -9.74 22.25
N ASP A 140 19.93 -10.18 21.00
CA ASP A 140 20.85 -9.63 20.02
C ASP A 140 20.47 -8.17 19.70
N SER A 141 21.47 -7.31 19.60
CA SER A 141 21.34 -5.89 19.25
C SER A 141 21.57 -5.60 17.78
N LEU A 142 21.58 -6.63 16.93
CA LEU A 142 21.75 -6.51 15.47
C LEU A 142 20.45 -5.99 14.82
N TYR A 143 20.53 -4.87 14.14
CA TYR A 143 19.42 -4.28 13.40
C TYR A 143 19.80 -3.97 11.98
N LEU A 144 18.92 -4.30 11.03
CA LEU A 144 18.99 -3.86 9.65
C LEU A 144 17.98 -2.72 9.44
N VAL A 145 18.47 -1.57 9.00
CA VAL A 145 17.62 -0.47 8.50
C VAL A 145 17.57 -0.58 6.99
N PRO A 146 16.46 -1.01 6.38
CA PRO A 146 16.41 -1.34 4.95
C PRO A 146 16.11 -0.11 4.07
N ALA A 147 16.86 0.97 4.25
CA ALA A 147 16.69 2.22 3.50
C ALA A 147 17.43 2.18 2.15
N PHE A 148 17.28 1.10 1.36
CA PHE A 148 17.97 0.94 0.06
C PHE A 148 17.57 2.01 -0.97
N SER A 149 16.34 2.52 -0.88
CA SER A 149 15.83 3.62 -1.70
C SER A 149 15.27 4.77 -0.85
N GLY A 150 15.93 5.05 0.28
CA GLY A 150 15.43 6.00 1.26
C GLY A 150 14.36 5.42 2.17
N LEU A 151 13.83 6.26 3.05
CA LEU A 151 12.74 5.94 3.95
C LEU A 151 11.45 6.62 3.46
N GLY A 152 10.37 5.84 3.41
CA GLY A 152 9.01 6.34 3.16
C GLY A 152 8.37 6.93 4.42
N ALA A 153 7.06 6.82 4.52
CA ALA A 153 6.33 7.27 5.69
C ALA A 153 6.85 6.62 6.98
N PRO A 154 6.91 7.34 8.09
CA PRO A 154 6.59 8.76 8.29
C PRO A 154 7.77 9.72 8.08
N TYR A 155 8.94 9.21 7.72
CA TYR A 155 10.20 9.96 7.71
C TYR A 155 10.40 10.79 6.43
N TRP A 156 10.01 10.27 5.28
CA TRP A 156 10.14 10.90 3.96
C TRP A 156 11.57 11.37 3.66
N ASP A 157 12.55 10.53 4.02
CA ASP A 157 13.97 10.79 3.83
C ASP A 157 14.50 9.99 2.63
N SER A 158 14.59 10.64 1.48
CA SER A 158 15.12 10.05 0.25
C SER A 158 16.63 9.82 0.27
N GLU A 159 17.35 10.50 1.18
CA GLU A 159 18.81 10.42 1.29
C GLU A 159 19.27 9.35 2.29
N ALA A 160 18.34 8.84 3.12
CA ALA A 160 18.66 7.74 4.02
C ALA A 160 19.24 6.54 3.25
N ARG A 161 20.17 5.85 3.88
CA ARG A 161 20.84 4.65 3.30
C ARG A 161 20.63 3.45 4.19
N ALA A 162 20.55 2.28 3.55
CA ALA A 162 20.50 1.02 4.28
C ALA A 162 21.74 0.87 5.16
N SER A 163 21.55 0.35 6.36
CA SER A 163 22.64 0.12 7.30
C SER A 163 22.37 -1.08 8.20
N VAL A 164 23.44 -1.73 8.60
CA VAL A 164 23.42 -2.78 9.63
C VAL A 164 24.15 -2.24 10.85
N VAL A 165 23.51 -2.23 12.00
CA VAL A 165 24.05 -1.71 13.25
C VAL A 165 24.03 -2.78 14.34
N GLY A 166 24.91 -2.67 15.33
CA GLY A 166 24.98 -3.60 16.44
C GLY A 166 25.71 -4.90 16.15
N MET A 167 26.53 -4.97 15.07
CA MET A 167 27.32 -6.17 14.76
C MET A 167 28.36 -6.43 15.86
N SER A 168 28.46 -7.69 16.30
CA SER A 168 29.49 -8.20 17.20
C SER A 168 30.28 -9.31 16.51
N ARG A 169 31.34 -9.79 17.15
CA ARG A 169 32.14 -10.94 16.67
C ARG A 169 31.66 -12.28 17.24
N THR A 170 30.65 -12.26 18.09
CA THR A 170 30.06 -13.45 18.74
C THR A 170 28.78 -13.85 18.06
#